data_4ef978ef651db3556428e4d0a105bd60
#
_entry.id   4ef978ef651db3556428e4d0a105bd60
#
_cell.length_a   1.000
_cell.length_b   1.000
_cell.length_c   1.000
_cell.angle_alpha   90.00
_cell.angle_beta   90.00
_cell.angle_gamma   90.00
#
_symmetry.space_group_name_H-M   'P 1'
#
loop_
_entity.id
_entity.type
_entity.pdbx_description
1 polymer ?
#
loop_
_entity_poly.entity_id
_entity_poly.type
_entity_poly.pdbx_seq_one_letter_code
_entity_poly.pdbx_strand_id
1 'polypeptide(L)'
;MTLDGGPNACLFVTNRRFESDDGPLEERFGNAREEILKFGYFDTKIQPSLGLGMLIDATAWFQNEEIQLIEVRELEQAAFVRQARTFIQGSPYRSLLVVVHGFKEAFPSALRKTSFLSHVLDVNTPVLLFDWPGNQGSMLSGYRRARRVAEASGAELARTLLLIIRGNKSRRQVFT
;
A
#
# COMPACT_ATOMS: atom_id res chain seq x y z
N MET A 1 0.58 -3.39 21.42
CA MET A 1 1.87 -3.75 20.84
C MET A 1 2.04 -2.80 19.66
N THR A 2 2.89 -1.81 19.78
CA THR A 2 3.32 -0.95 18.66
C THR A 2 4.27 -1.79 17.85
N LEU A 3 3.99 -1.96 16.57
CA LEU A 3 4.94 -2.59 15.66
C LEU A 3 6.07 -1.56 15.46
N ASP A 4 7.26 -1.89 15.94
CA ASP A 4 8.46 -1.16 15.56
C ASP A 4 8.73 -1.54 14.08
N GLY A 5 8.10 -0.80 13.16
CA GLY A 5 8.35 -0.95 11.75
C GLY A 5 9.82 -0.62 11.46
N GLY A 6 10.48 -1.40 10.62
CA GLY A 6 11.80 -1.08 10.11
C GLY A 6 11.81 0.28 9.39
N PRO A 7 12.97 0.77 8.98
CA PRO A 7 13.15 2.11 8.40
C PRO A 7 12.36 2.32 7.10
N ASN A 8 11.92 1.25 6.43
CA ASN A 8 11.15 1.28 5.19
C ASN A 8 9.72 0.75 5.36
N ALA A 9 9.20 0.73 6.59
CA ALA A 9 7.85 0.23 6.85
C ALA A 9 6.79 1.14 6.25
N CYS A 10 5.94 0.56 5.42
CA CYS A 10 4.82 1.20 4.76
C CYS A 10 3.49 0.52 5.15
N LEU A 11 2.40 1.26 5.02
CA LEU A 11 1.06 0.73 5.19
C LEU A 11 0.45 0.33 3.84
N PHE A 12 -0.45 -0.64 3.84
CA PHE A 12 -1.26 -0.92 2.66
C PHE A 12 -2.73 -1.11 3.00
N VAL A 13 -3.57 -0.81 2.03
CA VAL A 13 -4.98 -1.21 1.98
C VAL A 13 -5.23 -1.77 0.59
N THR A 14 -5.84 -2.95 0.52
CA THR A 14 -6.19 -3.56 -0.76
C THR A 14 -7.66 -3.97 -0.80
N ASN A 15 -8.27 -3.86 -1.97
CA ASN A 15 -9.58 -4.41 -2.28
C ASN A 15 -9.50 -5.60 -3.27
N ARG A 16 -8.35 -6.25 -3.33
CA ARG A 16 -8.21 -7.50 -4.07
C ARG A 16 -8.89 -8.65 -3.35
N ARG A 17 -9.43 -9.57 -4.14
CA ARG A 17 -9.93 -10.85 -3.62
C ARG A 17 -8.76 -11.68 -3.11
N PHE A 18 -8.97 -12.29 -1.96
CA PHE A 18 -8.10 -13.32 -1.41
C PHE A 18 -8.37 -14.63 -2.16
N GLU A 19 -7.37 -15.22 -2.79
CA GLU A 19 -7.53 -16.38 -3.67
C GLU A 19 -6.88 -17.67 -3.15
N SER A 20 -5.93 -17.56 -2.21
CA SER A 20 -5.21 -18.72 -1.67
C SER A 20 -4.83 -18.51 -0.22
N ASP A 21 -4.85 -19.59 0.56
CA ASP A 21 -4.29 -19.63 1.91
C ASP A 21 -2.81 -20.07 1.95
N ASP A 22 -2.29 -20.50 0.80
CA ASP A 22 -0.92 -21.00 0.66
C ASP A 22 0.06 -19.91 0.24
N GLY A 23 1.32 -20.05 0.66
CA GLY A 23 2.41 -19.16 0.30
C GLY A 23 2.47 -17.87 1.13
N PRO A 24 3.36 -16.94 0.79
CA PRO A 24 3.50 -15.64 1.44
C PRO A 24 2.28 -14.75 1.18
N LEU A 25 1.94 -13.88 2.13
CA LEU A 25 0.70 -13.09 2.09
C LEU A 25 0.54 -12.30 0.79
N GLU A 26 1.63 -11.72 0.29
CA GLU A 26 1.63 -10.90 -0.92
C GLU A 26 1.28 -11.68 -2.20
N GLU A 27 1.40 -13.00 -2.20
CA GLU A 27 1.05 -13.86 -3.33
C GLU A 27 -0.39 -14.39 -3.27
N ARG A 28 -1.07 -14.20 -2.14
CA ARG A 28 -2.42 -14.72 -1.91
C ARG A 28 -3.52 -13.87 -2.52
N PHE A 29 -3.21 -12.66 -2.95
CA PHE A 29 -4.19 -11.72 -3.53
C PHE A 29 -4.21 -11.80 -5.06
N GLY A 30 -5.40 -12.03 -5.61
CA GLY A 30 -5.63 -12.14 -7.04
C GLY A 30 -5.97 -10.82 -7.74
N ASN A 31 -6.54 -10.96 -8.93
CA ASN A 31 -6.89 -9.83 -9.80
C ASN A 31 -8.40 -9.52 -9.83
N ALA A 32 -9.19 -10.15 -8.98
CA ALA A 32 -10.59 -9.80 -8.79
C ALA A 32 -10.74 -8.76 -7.68
N ARG A 33 -11.71 -7.83 -7.86
CA ARG A 33 -12.07 -6.84 -6.84
C ARG A 33 -13.07 -7.43 -5.85
N GLU A 34 -12.90 -7.07 -4.57
CA GLU A 34 -13.89 -7.25 -3.51
C GLU A 34 -14.22 -5.90 -2.86
N GLU A 35 -15.41 -5.79 -2.25
CA GLU A 35 -15.80 -4.61 -1.47
C GLU A 35 -15.24 -4.62 -0.05
N ILE A 36 -14.73 -5.79 0.37
CA ILE A 36 -14.08 -5.98 1.67
C ILE A 36 -12.64 -5.50 1.57
N LEU A 37 -12.31 -4.51 2.38
CA LEU A 37 -10.93 -4.00 2.47
C LEU A 37 -10.10 -4.88 3.38
N LYS A 38 -8.88 -5.18 2.94
CA LYS A 38 -7.82 -5.77 3.74
C LYS A 38 -6.79 -4.70 4.05
N PHE A 39 -6.35 -4.71 5.28
CA PHE A 39 -5.42 -3.73 5.83
C PHE A 39 -4.14 -4.40 6.26
N GLY A 40 -3.03 -3.70 6.17
CA GLY A 40 -1.78 -4.26 6.65
C GLY A 40 -0.61 -3.30 6.60
N TYR A 41 0.54 -3.86 6.90
CA TYR A 41 1.82 -3.18 6.71
C TYR A 41 2.80 -4.11 6.03
N PHE A 42 3.83 -3.52 5.45
CA PHE A 42 4.94 -4.26 4.87
C PHE A 42 6.25 -3.52 5.12
N ASP A 43 7.32 -4.28 5.17
CA ASP A 43 8.68 -3.77 5.28
C ASP A 43 9.54 -4.35 4.15
N THR A 44 10.54 -3.58 3.73
CA THR A 44 11.41 -3.94 2.62
C THR A 44 12.87 -3.69 2.94
N LYS A 45 13.72 -4.48 2.33
CA LYS A 45 15.14 -4.21 2.24
C LYS A 45 15.45 -3.72 0.83
N ILE A 46 15.93 -2.49 0.73
CA ILE A 46 16.27 -1.84 -0.53
C ILE A 46 17.79 -1.77 -0.62
N GLN A 47 18.35 -2.09 -1.79
CA GLN A 47 19.78 -1.94 -2.02
C GLN A 47 20.16 -0.45 -2.09
N PRO A 48 21.21 0.01 -1.37
CA PRO A 48 21.58 1.42 -1.30
C PRO A 48 21.98 2.05 -2.64
N SER A 49 22.34 1.22 -3.63
CA SER A 49 22.69 1.66 -4.99
C SER A 49 21.48 2.14 -5.83
N LEU A 50 20.27 1.85 -5.36
CA LEU A 50 19.04 2.26 -6.07
C LEU A 50 18.82 3.76 -5.95
N GLY A 51 18.85 4.46 -7.08
CA GLY A 51 18.62 5.90 -7.17
C GLY A 51 17.50 6.28 -8.15
N LEU A 52 17.16 7.55 -8.19
CA LEU A 52 16.04 8.09 -8.98
C LEU A 52 16.11 7.76 -10.48
N GLY A 53 17.32 7.67 -11.06
CA GLY A 53 17.51 7.34 -12.48
C GLY A 53 17.04 5.95 -12.87
N MET A 54 16.87 5.05 -11.92
CA MET A 54 16.44 3.67 -12.14
C MET A 54 14.90 3.50 -12.14
N LEU A 55 14.15 4.54 -11.80
CA LEU A 55 12.67 4.53 -11.87
C LEU A 55 12.13 4.31 -13.29
N ILE A 56 12.91 4.65 -14.31
CA ILE A 56 12.46 4.67 -15.71
C ILE A 56 12.54 3.26 -16.34
N ASP A 57 13.40 2.40 -15.83
CA ASP A 57 13.71 1.07 -16.41
C ASP A 57 13.28 -0.12 -15.53
N ALA A 58 12.40 0.10 -14.55
CA ALA A 58 12.01 -0.91 -13.58
C ALA A 58 11.17 -2.03 -14.22
N THR A 59 11.85 -3.00 -14.84
CA THR A 59 11.26 -4.29 -15.20
C THR A 59 10.91 -5.08 -13.94
N ALA A 60 9.98 -6.03 -14.04
CA ALA A 60 9.59 -6.88 -12.91
C ALA A 60 10.79 -7.64 -12.30
N TRP A 61 11.79 -7.99 -13.12
CA TRP A 61 13.04 -8.64 -12.71
C TRP A 61 13.83 -7.76 -11.73
N PHE A 62 14.08 -6.52 -12.09
CA PHE A 62 14.81 -5.55 -11.27
C PHE A 62 14.19 -5.41 -9.87
N GLN A 63 12.87 -5.31 -9.79
CA GLN A 63 12.18 -5.11 -8.53
C GLN A 63 12.31 -6.29 -7.56
N ASN A 64 12.42 -7.51 -8.05
CA ASN A 64 12.52 -8.70 -7.21
C ASN A 64 13.89 -8.89 -6.56
N GLU A 65 14.96 -8.52 -7.25
CA GLU A 65 16.32 -8.68 -6.74
C GLU A 65 16.78 -7.51 -5.85
N GLU A 66 16.40 -6.30 -6.23
CA GLU A 66 16.88 -5.07 -5.61
C GLU A 66 16.00 -4.59 -4.44
N ILE A 67 14.73 -4.98 -4.43
CA ILE A 67 13.77 -4.62 -3.38
C ILE A 67 13.14 -5.90 -2.84
N GLN A 68 13.64 -6.36 -1.72
CA GLN A 68 13.15 -7.58 -1.08
C GLN A 68 12.03 -7.24 -0.09
N LEU A 69 10.89 -7.90 -0.21
CA LEU A 69 9.85 -7.89 0.82
C LEU A 69 10.35 -8.72 2.01
N ILE A 70 10.54 -8.08 3.15
CA ILE A 70 11.03 -8.73 4.38
C ILE A 70 9.86 -9.23 5.19
N GLU A 71 8.82 -8.44 5.28
CA GLU A 71 7.61 -8.77 6.02
C GLU A 71 6.40 -8.13 5.32
N VAL A 72 5.34 -8.93 5.14
CA VAL A 72 4.02 -8.45 4.74
C VAL A 72 3.01 -9.04 5.71
N ARG A 73 2.28 -8.20 6.42
CA ARG A 73 1.35 -8.64 7.46
C ARG A 73 -0.01 -7.97 7.35
N GLU A 74 -1.06 -8.78 7.42
CA GLU A 74 -2.43 -8.29 7.55
C GLU A 74 -2.67 -7.77 8.98
N LEU A 75 -3.46 -6.71 9.09
CA LEU A 75 -3.88 -6.10 10.35
C LEU A 75 -5.40 -6.02 10.41
N GLU A 76 -5.94 -6.22 11.58
CA GLU A 76 -7.31 -5.82 11.86
C GLU A 76 -7.50 -4.31 11.66
N GLN A 77 -8.63 -3.89 11.13
CA GLN A 77 -8.92 -2.49 10.80
C GLN A 77 -8.60 -1.52 11.95
N ALA A 78 -8.97 -1.89 13.19
CA ALA A 78 -8.70 -1.05 14.36
C ALA A 78 -7.20 -0.94 14.67
N ALA A 79 -6.43 -2.00 14.47
CA ALA A 79 -4.98 -2.00 14.64
C ALA A 79 -4.31 -1.16 13.55
N PHE A 80 -4.75 -1.31 12.30
CA PHE A 80 -4.28 -0.50 11.18
C PHE A 80 -4.49 1.01 11.42
N VAL A 81 -5.68 1.41 11.83
CA VAL A 81 -5.98 2.83 12.12
C VAL A 81 -5.11 3.37 13.26
N ARG A 82 -4.87 2.58 14.31
CA ARG A 82 -3.95 2.98 15.38
C ARG A 82 -2.52 3.15 14.86
N GLN A 83 -2.04 2.20 14.07
CA GLN A 83 -0.69 2.22 13.49
C GLN A 83 -0.50 3.43 12.56
N ALA A 84 -1.44 3.66 11.65
CA ALA A 84 -1.43 4.81 10.75
C ALA A 84 -1.32 6.14 11.53
N ARG A 85 -2.07 6.26 12.61
CA ARG A 85 -2.01 7.45 13.46
C ARG A 85 -0.68 7.60 14.18
N THR A 86 -0.15 6.52 14.73
CA THR A 86 1.16 6.54 15.38
C THR A 86 2.22 7.02 14.40
N PHE A 87 2.20 6.53 13.18
CA PHE A 87 3.13 6.95 12.13
C PHE A 87 2.95 8.43 11.76
N ILE A 88 1.70 8.87 11.53
CA ILE A 88 1.40 10.27 11.21
C ILE A 88 1.82 11.21 12.35
N GLN A 89 1.55 10.85 13.59
CA GLN A 89 1.89 11.67 14.76
C GLN A 89 3.41 11.73 15.01
N GLY A 90 4.12 10.66 14.69
CA GLY A 90 5.58 10.58 14.78
C GLY A 90 6.32 11.27 13.63
N SER A 91 5.63 11.58 12.52
CA SER A 91 6.27 12.23 11.38
C SER A 91 6.38 13.75 11.58
N PRO A 92 7.46 14.39 11.07
CA PRO A 92 7.70 15.83 11.23
C PRO A 92 6.54 16.68 10.71
N TYR A 93 5.92 16.27 9.62
CA TYR A 93 4.86 17.02 8.93
C TYR A 93 3.44 16.62 9.35
N ARG A 94 3.29 15.62 10.22
CA ARG A 94 1.98 15.04 10.60
C ARG A 94 1.09 14.74 9.40
N SER A 95 1.71 14.25 8.35
CA SER A 95 1.10 13.95 7.06
C SER A 95 1.20 12.46 6.73
N LEU A 96 0.49 12.05 5.70
CA LEU A 96 0.50 10.70 5.13
C LEU A 96 0.58 10.84 3.61
N LEU A 97 1.59 10.23 3.00
CA LEU A 97 1.65 10.09 1.56
C LEU A 97 0.80 8.90 1.14
N VAL A 98 -0.16 9.13 0.27
CA VAL A 98 -0.99 8.06 -0.30
C VAL A 98 -0.53 7.78 -1.73
N VAL A 99 -0.13 6.54 -1.96
CA VAL A 99 0.27 6.05 -3.29
C VAL A 99 -0.85 5.19 -3.85
N VAL A 100 -1.27 5.47 -5.08
CA VAL A 100 -2.20 4.64 -5.85
C VAL A 100 -1.49 4.23 -7.13
N HIS A 101 -1.30 2.93 -7.31
CA HIS A 101 -0.57 2.43 -8.47
C HIS A 101 -1.41 2.43 -9.76
N GLY A 102 -0.75 2.21 -10.89
CA GLY A 102 -1.34 2.25 -12.21
C GLY A 102 -1.88 0.90 -12.72
N PHE A 103 -2.12 0.85 -14.03
CA PHE A 103 -2.55 -0.32 -14.78
C PHE A 103 -1.47 -1.42 -14.80
N LYS A 104 -1.89 -2.69 -14.86
CA LYS A 104 -1.06 -3.90 -14.91
C LYS A 104 -0.23 -4.21 -13.64
N GLU A 105 -0.47 -3.56 -12.54
CA GLU A 105 0.24 -3.91 -11.31
C GLU A 105 -0.34 -5.17 -10.65
N ALA A 106 0.57 -6.08 -10.26
CA ALA A 106 0.30 -7.13 -9.30
C ALA A 106 0.59 -6.62 -7.88
N PHE A 107 -0.01 -7.23 -6.86
CA PHE A 107 0.13 -6.79 -5.48
C PHE A 107 1.59 -6.75 -5.01
N PRO A 108 2.42 -7.80 -5.20
CA PRO A 108 3.83 -7.75 -4.78
C PRO A 108 4.62 -6.64 -5.48
N SER A 109 4.31 -6.38 -6.76
CA SER A 109 4.96 -5.30 -7.53
C SER A 109 4.56 -3.92 -7.00
N ALA A 110 3.28 -3.72 -6.66
CA ALA A 110 2.80 -2.47 -6.07
C ALA A 110 3.46 -2.16 -4.73
N LEU A 111 3.66 -3.18 -3.87
CA LEU A 111 4.38 -3.04 -2.61
C LEU A 111 5.81 -2.57 -2.84
N ARG A 112 6.56 -3.25 -3.72
CA ARG A 112 7.96 -2.90 -4.02
C ARG A 112 8.11 -1.51 -4.62
N LYS A 113 7.25 -1.15 -5.57
CA LYS A 113 7.25 0.20 -6.18
C LYS A 113 6.93 1.29 -5.17
N THR A 114 6.01 1.04 -4.26
CA THR A 114 5.67 1.99 -3.20
C THR A 114 6.84 2.21 -2.26
N SER A 115 7.50 1.14 -1.84
CA SER A 115 8.69 1.23 -0.99
C SER A 115 9.84 1.94 -1.70
N PHE A 116 10.08 1.62 -2.98
CA PHE A 116 11.08 2.30 -3.78
C PHE A 116 10.81 3.80 -3.92
N LEU A 117 9.56 4.17 -4.18
CA LEU A 117 9.15 5.57 -4.27
C LEU A 117 9.39 6.31 -2.95
N SER A 118 9.03 5.68 -1.83
CA SER A 118 9.29 6.22 -0.49
C SER A 118 10.78 6.46 -0.25
N HIS A 119 11.61 5.49 -0.61
CA HIS A 119 13.07 5.56 -0.45
C HIS A 119 13.70 6.66 -1.32
N VAL A 120 13.37 6.68 -2.60
CA VAL A 120 14.01 7.60 -3.56
C VAL A 120 13.59 9.05 -3.37
N LEU A 121 12.35 9.27 -2.96
CA LEU A 121 11.86 10.62 -2.67
C LEU A 121 12.31 11.12 -1.29
N ASP A 122 12.97 10.25 -0.50
CA ASP A 122 13.40 10.55 0.87
C ASP A 122 12.28 11.25 1.68
N VAL A 123 11.06 10.74 1.52
CA VAL A 123 9.89 11.33 2.17
C VAL A 123 9.90 10.98 3.65
N ASN A 124 10.25 11.94 4.47
CA ASN A 124 10.17 11.82 5.93
C ASN A 124 8.71 11.86 6.43
N THR A 125 7.88 11.02 5.82
CA THR A 125 6.43 10.95 6.00
C THR A 125 5.99 9.50 5.80
N PRO A 126 5.12 8.95 6.66
CA PRO A 126 4.59 7.61 6.46
C PRO A 126 3.87 7.48 5.11
N VAL A 127 4.02 6.30 4.51
CA VAL A 127 3.46 5.99 3.19
C VAL A 127 2.36 4.95 3.32
N LEU A 128 1.25 5.19 2.65
CA LEU A 128 0.12 4.27 2.50
C LEU A 128 -0.05 3.92 1.02
N LEU A 129 0.07 2.64 0.69
CA LEU A 129 -0.39 2.12 -0.59
C LEU A 129 -1.89 1.84 -0.53
N PHE A 130 -2.66 2.43 -1.44
CA PHE A 130 -3.97 1.91 -1.79
C PHE A 130 -3.83 1.07 -3.05
N ASP A 131 -3.94 -0.24 -2.86
CA ASP A 131 -3.81 -1.22 -3.92
C ASP A 131 -5.18 -1.66 -4.44
N TRP A 132 -5.31 -1.71 -5.76
CA TRP A 132 -6.50 -2.17 -6.48
C TRP A 132 -6.10 -3.19 -7.57
N PRO A 133 -6.98 -4.12 -7.99
CA PRO A 133 -6.60 -5.15 -8.97
C PRO A 133 -6.42 -4.56 -10.38
N GLY A 134 -5.28 -3.92 -10.61
CA GLY A 134 -4.93 -3.22 -11.85
C GLY A 134 -4.54 -4.14 -13.00
N ASN A 135 -4.16 -5.39 -12.72
CA ASN A 135 -3.80 -6.36 -13.75
C ASN A 135 -5.03 -7.10 -14.27
N GLN A 136 -5.69 -6.54 -15.27
CA GLN A 136 -6.91 -7.07 -15.89
C GLN A 136 -6.65 -7.66 -17.30
N GLY A 137 -5.43 -8.11 -17.54
CA GLY A 137 -4.97 -8.64 -18.81
C GLY A 137 -4.31 -7.61 -19.72
N SER A 138 -3.92 -8.04 -20.91
CA SER A 138 -3.20 -7.23 -21.89
C SER A 138 -4.14 -6.55 -22.88
N MET A 139 -3.56 -5.69 -23.73
CA MET A 139 -4.24 -4.99 -24.83
C MET A 139 -5.34 -4.00 -24.38
N LEU A 140 -6.04 -3.43 -25.32
CA LEU A 140 -7.09 -2.43 -25.10
C LEU A 140 -8.27 -2.95 -24.27
N SER A 141 -8.62 -4.22 -24.42
CA SER A 141 -9.69 -4.85 -23.63
C SER A 141 -9.32 -4.98 -22.15
N GLY A 142 -8.05 -5.30 -21.84
CA GLY A 142 -7.53 -5.33 -20.47
C GLY A 142 -7.54 -3.95 -19.83
N TYR A 143 -7.11 -2.93 -20.56
CA TYR A 143 -7.17 -1.53 -20.11
C TYR A 143 -8.60 -1.07 -19.81
N ARG A 144 -9.56 -1.37 -20.69
CA ARG A 144 -10.98 -1.02 -20.47
C ARG A 144 -11.57 -1.70 -19.23
N ARG A 145 -11.19 -2.97 -18.96
CA ARG A 145 -11.59 -3.66 -17.73
C ARG A 145 -10.96 -3.01 -16.50
N ALA A 146 -9.65 -2.76 -16.54
CA ALA A 146 -8.92 -2.13 -15.45
C ALA A 146 -9.47 -0.74 -15.10
N ARG A 147 -9.80 0.07 -16.12
CA ARG A 147 -10.43 1.37 -15.91
C ARG A 147 -11.74 1.25 -15.11
N ARG A 148 -12.63 0.33 -15.47
CA ARG A 148 -13.89 0.09 -14.73
C ARG A 148 -13.64 -0.35 -13.29
N VAL A 149 -12.62 -1.20 -13.07
CA VAL A 149 -12.23 -1.64 -11.74
C VAL A 149 -11.67 -0.47 -10.92
N ALA A 150 -10.83 0.38 -11.52
CA ALA A 150 -10.30 1.57 -10.86
C ALA A 150 -11.42 2.54 -10.45
N GLU A 151 -12.35 2.83 -11.36
CA GLU A 151 -13.51 3.69 -11.09
C GLU A 151 -14.36 3.12 -9.95
N ALA A 152 -14.62 1.81 -9.94
CA ALA A 152 -15.34 1.14 -8.86
C ALA A 152 -14.57 1.16 -7.54
N SER A 153 -13.25 1.14 -7.56
CA SER A 153 -12.39 1.15 -6.35
C SER A 153 -12.29 2.53 -5.69
N GLY A 154 -12.80 3.57 -6.33
CA GLY A 154 -12.78 4.93 -5.76
C GLY A 154 -13.55 5.06 -4.45
N ALA A 155 -14.65 4.31 -4.29
CA ALA A 155 -15.43 4.31 -3.06
C ALA A 155 -14.66 3.69 -1.87
N GLU A 156 -13.88 2.64 -2.13
CA GLU A 156 -13.03 1.99 -1.13
C GLU A 156 -11.85 2.89 -0.72
N LEU A 157 -11.24 3.58 -1.68
CA LEU A 157 -10.22 4.59 -1.40
C LEU A 157 -10.80 5.69 -0.50
N ALA A 158 -11.95 6.24 -0.84
CA ALA A 158 -12.61 7.26 -0.04
C ALA A 158 -12.92 6.76 1.38
N ARG A 159 -13.42 5.53 1.54
CA ARG A 159 -13.63 4.88 2.85
C ARG A 159 -12.32 4.79 3.65
N THR A 160 -11.25 4.35 3.02
CA THR A 160 -9.92 4.25 3.65
C THR A 160 -9.46 5.60 4.22
N LEU A 161 -9.53 6.65 3.42
CA LEU A 161 -9.14 8.00 3.84
C LEU A 161 -10.02 8.51 4.99
N LEU A 162 -11.33 8.29 4.91
CA LEU A 162 -12.28 8.66 5.97
C LEU A 162 -12.03 7.91 7.28
N LEU A 163 -11.66 6.63 7.24
CA LEU A 163 -11.30 5.86 8.45
C LEU A 163 -10.09 6.47 9.17
N ILE A 164 -9.06 6.84 8.42
CA ILE A 164 -7.85 7.45 8.98
C ILE A 164 -8.17 8.83 9.57
N ILE A 165 -8.93 9.67 8.84
CA ILE A 165 -9.26 11.04 9.24
C ILE A 165 -10.22 11.07 10.43
N ARG A 166 -11.32 10.31 10.39
CA ARG A 166 -12.36 10.30 11.44
C ARG A 166 -11.86 9.71 12.73
N GLY A 167 -11.03 8.70 12.63
CA GLY A 167 -10.38 8.15 13.78
C GLY A 167 -9.59 9.21 14.60
N ASN A 168 -9.26 10.35 14.03
CA ASN A 168 -8.61 11.47 14.72
C ASN A 168 -9.59 12.36 15.51
N LYS A 169 -10.90 12.31 15.22
CA LYS A 169 -11.90 13.18 15.86
C LYS A 169 -12.43 12.65 17.21
N SER A 170 -12.32 11.37 17.49
CA SER A 170 -12.88 10.76 18.71
C SER A 170 -12.20 11.18 20.03
N ARG A 171 -11.05 11.84 20.00
CA ARG A 171 -10.33 12.31 21.21
C ARG A 171 -10.57 13.80 21.54
N ARG A 172 -11.27 14.58 20.69
CA ARG A 172 -11.50 16.00 20.95
C ARG A 172 -12.81 16.32 21.69
N GLN A 173 -13.61 15.31 22.03
CA GLN A 173 -14.92 15.55 22.69
C GLN A 173 -15.01 15.10 24.15
N VAL A 174 -13.89 14.96 24.87
CA VAL A 174 -13.90 14.61 26.30
C VAL A 174 -13.14 15.65 27.14
N PHE A 175 -13.29 16.93 26.84
CA PHE A 175 -12.95 18.03 27.75
C PHE A 175 -13.93 19.18 27.55
N THR A 176 -15.07 19.07 28.15
CA THR A 176 -15.91 20.17 28.60
C THR A 176 -16.45 19.80 29.97
#